data_0ee014dea8e0696ff96332cf1a3a2190
#
_entry.id   0ee014dea8e0696ff96332cf1a3a2190
#
_cell.length_a   1.000
_cell.length_b   1.000
_cell.length_c   1.000
_cell.angle_alpha   90.00
_cell.angle_beta   90.00
_cell.angle_gamma   90.00
#
_symmetry.space_group_name_H-M   'P 1'
#
loop_
_entity.id
_entity.type
_entity.pdbx_description
1 polymer ?
#
loop_
_entity_poly.entity_id
_entity_poly.type
_entity_poly.pdbx_seq_one_letter_code
_entity_poly.pdbx_strand_id
1 'polypeptide(L)'
;IFYKNKAMYTDKKSILQLASLLRSFGIKRIVLCPGSRNIPIVQTFANIPDSTCYPMTDERSAGFFALGLALHGGTPVAVCCTSGTALLNLHPAVAEAFYQQVPLVIISADRPAAWIGQMDGQTLPQPGVFGTLVKNR
;
A
#
# COMPACT_ATOMS: atom_id res chain seq x y z
N ILE A 1 27.89 16.66 16.38
CA ILE A 1 26.56 16.77 15.76
C ILE A 1 26.11 15.32 15.55
N PHE A 2 25.35 14.80 16.51
CA PHE A 2 24.87 13.41 16.47
C PHE A 2 23.65 13.35 15.58
N TYR A 3 23.78 12.83 14.37
CA TYR A 3 22.66 12.25 13.66
C TYR A 3 22.18 11.05 14.48
N LYS A 4 21.14 11.23 15.27
CA LYS A 4 20.36 10.11 15.77
C LYS A 4 19.85 9.38 14.52
N ASN A 5 20.43 8.22 14.21
CA ASN A 5 19.80 7.25 13.34
C ASN A 5 18.37 7.05 13.87
N LYS A 6 17.39 7.63 13.21
CA LYS A 6 15.99 7.23 13.43
C LYS A 6 15.96 5.77 13.08
N ALA A 7 15.90 4.92 14.11
CA ALA A 7 15.81 3.48 13.93
C ALA A 7 14.65 3.21 12.95
N MET A 8 14.94 2.46 11.89
CA MET A 8 13.89 1.97 11.04
C MET A 8 12.96 1.14 11.92
N TYR A 9 11.65 1.45 11.90
CA TYR A 9 10.67 0.87 12.83
C TYR A 9 10.41 -0.62 12.61
N THR A 10 11.10 -1.26 11.68
CA THR A 10 11.00 -2.69 11.41
C THR A 10 12.35 -3.28 11.05
N ASP A 11 12.58 -4.51 11.50
CA ASP A 11 13.69 -5.38 11.11
C ASP A 11 13.33 -6.32 9.93
N LYS A 12 12.08 -6.25 9.47
CA LYS A 12 11.57 -7.12 8.40
C LYS A 12 12.19 -6.74 7.05
N LYS A 13 13.10 -7.58 6.56
CA LYS A 13 13.82 -7.38 5.30
C LYS A 13 12.89 -7.08 4.12
N SER A 14 11.76 -7.78 4.01
CA SER A 14 10.78 -7.58 2.93
C SER A 14 10.21 -6.15 2.91
N ILE A 15 9.92 -5.57 4.08
CA ILE A 15 9.41 -4.19 4.17
C ILE A 15 10.51 -3.19 3.81
N LEU A 16 11.74 -3.44 4.24
CA LEU A 16 12.88 -2.62 3.89
C LEU A 16 13.18 -2.64 2.39
N GLN A 17 13.10 -3.82 1.78
CA GLN A 17 13.24 -3.99 0.33
C GLN A 17 12.11 -3.26 -0.43
N LEU A 18 10.87 -3.41 0.01
CA LEU A 18 9.73 -2.69 -0.57
C LEU A 18 9.94 -1.18 -0.51
N ALA A 19 10.33 -0.65 0.65
CA ALA A 19 10.62 0.77 0.82
C ALA A 19 11.74 1.25 -0.11
N SER A 20 12.80 0.46 -0.25
CA SER A 20 13.91 0.75 -1.17
C SER A 20 13.46 0.75 -2.63
N LEU A 21 12.63 -0.23 -3.03
CA LEU A 21 12.07 -0.30 -4.38
C LEU A 21 11.20 0.92 -4.71
N LEU A 22 10.26 1.28 -3.83
CA LEU A 22 9.43 2.47 -4.04
C LEU A 22 10.28 3.72 -4.27
N ARG A 23 11.34 3.90 -3.48
CA ARG A 23 12.28 5.03 -3.65
C ARG A 23 13.01 4.97 -4.98
N SER A 24 13.51 3.80 -5.38
CA SER A 24 14.25 3.64 -6.65
C SER A 24 13.37 3.92 -7.88
N PHE A 25 12.06 3.64 -7.77
CA PHE A 25 11.08 3.98 -8.81
C PHE A 25 10.50 5.40 -8.67
N GLY A 26 11.01 6.22 -7.76
CA GLY A 26 10.57 7.60 -7.58
C GLY A 26 9.16 7.74 -6.98
N ILE A 27 8.63 6.69 -6.35
CA ILE A 27 7.31 6.70 -5.71
C ILE A 27 7.44 7.36 -4.35
N LYS A 28 7.07 8.63 -4.26
CA LYS A 28 7.23 9.47 -3.06
C LYS A 28 5.91 9.77 -2.36
N ARG A 29 4.78 9.60 -3.03
CA ARG A 29 3.46 9.87 -2.49
C ARG A 29 2.77 8.57 -2.11
N ILE A 30 2.39 8.42 -0.85
CA ILE A 30 1.87 7.19 -0.30
C ILE A 30 0.62 7.49 0.53
N VAL A 31 -0.51 6.92 0.14
CA VAL A 31 -1.75 6.98 0.92
C VAL A 31 -1.76 5.80 1.88
N LEU A 32 -1.96 6.07 3.16
CA LEU A 32 -1.84 5.08 4.22
C LEU A 32 -3.18 4.87 4.92
N CYS A 33 -3.77 3.69 4.76
CA CYS A 33 -4.95 3.29 5.53
C CYS A 33 -4.52 2.59 6.83
N PRO A 34 -5.17 2.90 7.96
CA PRO A 34 -4.81 2.30 9.25
C PRO A 34 -5.22 0.82 9.31
N GLY A 35 -4.45 0.04 10.05
CA GLY A 35 -4.77 -1.36 10.31
C GLY A 35 -3.65 -2.04 11.08
N SER A 36 -3.98 -3.06 11.87
CA SER A 36 -3.00 -3.73 12.75
C SER A 36 -1.94 -4.51 11.97
N ARG A 37 -2.28 -5.09 10.83
CA ARG A 37 -1.34 -5.93 10.06
C ARG A 37 -0.34 -5.13 9.24
N ASN A 38 -0.68 -3.92 8.84
CA ASN A 38 0.21 -3.06 8.08
C ASN A 38 0.99 -2.04 8.94
N ILE A 39 0.87 -2.10 10.29
CA ILE A 39 1.63 -1.19 11.19
C ILE A 39 3.12 -1.08 10.81
N PRO A 40 3.87 -2.19 10.63
CA PRO A 40 5.29 -2.08 10.30
C PRO A 40 5.54 -1.38 8.95
N ILE A 41 4.64 -1.56 7.99
CA ILE A 41 4.70 -0.89 6.68
C ILE A 41 4.43 0.60 6.84
N VAL A 42 3.33 0.95 7.51
CA VAL A 42 2.92 2.35 7.75
C VAL A 42 4.01 3.11 8.50
N GLN A 43 4.55 2.54 9.58
CA GLN A 43 5.62 3.16 10.35
C GLN A 43 6.89 3.35 9.52
N THR A 44 7.24 2.37 8.70
CA THR A 44 8.42 2.47 7.82
C THR A 44 8.22 3.61 6.82
N PHE A 45 7.08 3.63 6.13
CA PHE A 45 6.82 4.64 5.09
C PHE A 45 6.71 6.06 5.65
N ALA A 46 6.09 6.23 6.82
CA ALA A 46 6.01 7.52 7.50
C ALA A 46 7.38 8.11 7.90
N ASN A 47 8.43 7.29 7.91
CA ASN A 47 9.79 7.70 8.27
C ASN A 47 10.78 7.66 7.09
N ILE A 48 10.34 7.32 5.88
CA ILE A 48 11.18 7.41 4.68
C ILE A 48 11.45 8.90 4.38
N PRO A 49 12.71 9.31 4.28
CA PRO A 49 13.06 10.67 3.83
C PRO A 49 12.47 10.94 2.44
N ASP A 50 12.04 12.16 2.20
CA ASP A 50 11.51 12.64 0.92
C ASP A 50 10.19 11.96 0.47
N SER A 51 9.49 11.26 1.37
CA SER A 51 8.15 10.75 1.12
C SER A 51 7.08 11.66 1.73
N THR A 52 5.94 11.75 1.06
CA THR A 52 4.74 12.41 1.58
C THR A 52 3.67 11.36 1.82
N CYS A 53 3.27 11.22 3.08
CA CYS A 53 2.25 10.27 3.49
C CYS A 53 0.92 10.97 3.75
N TYR A 54 -0.15 10.38 3.23
CA TYR A 54 -1.53 10.86 3.39
C TYR A 54 -2.32 9.81 4.17
N PRO A 55 -2.57 10.01 5.46
CA PRO A 55 -3.39 9.08 6.24
C PRO A 55 -4.86 9.22 5.86
N MET A 56 -5.53 8.10 5.56
CA MET A 56 -6.95 8.04 5.25
C MET A 56 -7.58 6.79 5.85
N THR A 57 -8.73 6.94 6.50
CA THR A 57 -9.36 5.83 7.22
C THR A 57 -10.13 4.89 6.31
N ASP A 58 -10.85 5.42 5.31
CA ASP A 58 -11.65 4.64 4.37
C ASP A 58 -10.83 4.27 3.13
N GLU A 59 -10.67 2.98 2.86
CA GLU A 59 -9.81 2.49 1.79
C GLU A 59 -10.36 2.85 0.40
N ARG A 60 -11.65 2.86 0.20
CA ARG A 60 -12.24 3.25 -1.09
C ARG A 60 -11.95 4.71 -1.39
N SER A 61 -12.14 5.58 -0.42
CA SER A 61 -11.77 6.99 -0.53
C SER A 61 -10.27 7.17 -0.74
N ALA A 62 -9.44 6.39 -0.04
CA ALA A 62 -8.00 6.39 -0.21
C ALA A 62 -7.56 6.00 -1.63
N GLY A 63 -8.20 4.99 -2.20
CA GLY A 63 -7.94 4.56 -3.57
C GLY A 63 -8.23 5.67 -4.59
N PHE A 64 -9.38 6.31 -4.51
CA PHE A 64 -9.74 7.42 -5.41
C PHE A 64 -8.91 8.69 -5.15
N PHE A 65 -8.55 8.95 -3.90
CA PHE A 65 -7.63 10.04 -3.58
C PHE A 65 -6.25 9.82 -4.22
N ALA A 66 -5.73 8.62 -4.10
CA ALA A 66 -4.46 8.26 -4.73
C ALA A 66 -4.52 8.34 -6.26
N LEU A 67 -5.63 7.91 -6.86
CA LEU A 67 -5.89 8.05 -8.29
C LEU A 67 -5.86 9.51 -8.71
N GLY A 68 -6.55 10.40 -7.99
CA GLY A 68 -6.52 11.85 -8.24
C GLY A 68 -5.12 12.44 -8.11
N LEU A 69 -4.35 12.03 -7.09
CA LEU A 69 -2.96 12.45 -6.94
C LEU A 69 -2.09 12.00 -8.12
N ALA A 70 -2.28 10.76 -8.61
CA ALA A 70 -1.52 10.23 -9.72
C ALA A 70 -1.87 10.94 -11.04
N LEU A 71 -3.14 11.17 -11.30
CA LEU A 71 -3.64 11.92 -12.46
C LEU A 71 -3.07 13.34 -12.49
N HIS A 72 -3.21 14.08 -11.39
CA HIS A 72 -2.75 15.47 -11.33
C HIS A 72 -1.22 15.58 -11.42
N GLY A 73 -0.50 14.67 -10.78
CA GLY A 73 0.95 14.75 -10.68
C GLY A 73 1.73 14.00 -11.75
N GLY A 74 1.09 13.24 -12.64
CA GLY A 74 1.73 12.46 -13.70
C GLY A 74 2.76 11.43 -13.20
N THR A 75 2.75 11.07 -11.91
CA THR A 75 3.71 10.13 -11.31
C THR A 75 2.99 9.09 -10.49
N PRO A 76 3.54 7.87 -10.37
CA PRO A 76 2.92 6.80 -9.60
C PRO A 76 2.67 7.19 -8.12
N VAL A 77 1.56 6.72 -7.58
CA VAL A 77 1.19 6.87 -6.17
C VAL A 77 0.95 5.49 -5.58
N ALA A 78 1.44 5.27 -4.36
CA ALA A 78 1.18 4.04 -3.63
C ALA A 78 -0.01 4.19 -2.67
N VAL A 79 -0.80 3.12 -2.52
CA VAL A 79 -1.83 3.00 -1.49
C VAL A 79 -1.52 1.78 -0.64
N CYS A 80 -1.47 1.96 0.67
CA CYS A 80 -1.22 0.87 1.60
C CYS A 80 -2.45 0.63 2.48
N CYS A 81 -2.91 -0.61 2.52
CA CYS A 81 -4.02 -1.04 3.39
C CYS A 81 -3.68 -2.30 4.19
N THR A 82 -4.53 -2.63 5.14
CA THR A 82 -4.44 -3.89 5.90
C THR A 82 -5.01 -5.06 5.09
N SER A 83 -5.04 -6.25 5.67
CA SER A 83 -5.54 -7.48 5.03
C SER A 83 -7.07 -7.54 4.92
N GLY A 84 -7.57 -8.45 4.09
CA GLY A 84 -8.97 -8.79 4.01
C GLY A 84 -9.81 -7.80 3.21
N THR A 85 -10.98 -7.44 3.72
CA THR A 85 -11.93 -6.55 3.03
C THR A 85 -11.38 -5.16 2.74
N ALA A 86 -10.36 -4.71 3.46
CA ALA A 86 -9.63 -3.47 3.18
C ALA A 86 -9.12 -3.44 1.73
N LEU A 87 -8.51 -4.54 1.29
CA LEU A 87 -8.02 -4.68 -0.08
C LEU A 87 -9.16 -4.65 -1.10
N LEU A 88 -10.31 -5.29 -0.80
CA LEU A 88 -11.47 -5.29 -1.69
C LEU A 88 -12.03 -3.89 -1.91
N ASN A 89 -11.98 -3.03 -0.90
CA ASN A 89 -12.45 -1.65 -1.00
C ASN A 89 -11.63 -0.81 -2.00
N LEU A 90 -10.41 -1.22 -2.34
CA LEU A 90 -9.60 -0.57 -3.37
C LEU A 90 -10.01 -0.95 -4.80
N HIS A 91 -10.82 -2.00 -4.98
CA HIS A 91 -11.17 -2.54 -6.29
C HIS A 91 -11.76 -1.50 -7.25
N PRO A 92 -12.71 -0.64 -6.85
CA PRO A 92 -13.26 0.37 -7.75
C PRO A 92 -12.20 1.36 -8.27
N ALA A 93 -11.29 1.81 -7.40
CA ALA A 93 -10.21 2.70 -7.79
C ALA A 93 -9.16 2.02 -8.68
N VAL A 94 -8.88 0.73 -8.44
CA VAL A 94 -8.00 -0.08 -9.29
C VAL A 94 -8.61 -0.25 -10.68
N ALA A 95 -9.91 -0.53 -10.77
CA ALA A 95 -10.59 -0.63 -12.05
C ALA A 95 -10.52 0.68 -12.82
N GLU A 96 -10.80 1.82 -12.19
CA GLU A 96 -10.72 3.13 -12.80
C GLU A 96 -9.28 3.46 -13.26
N ALA A 97 -8.28 3.18 -12.40
CA ALA A 97 -6.88 3.36 -12.74
C ALA A 97 -6.46 2.54 -13.97
N PHE A 98 -6.97 1.30 -14.07
CA PHE A 98 -6.71 0.42 -15.21
C PHE A 98 -7.25 1.01 -16.52
N TYR A 99 -8.51 1.42 -16.55
CA TYR A 99 -9.12 1.99 -17.75
C TYR A 99 -8.56 3.34 -18.15
N GLN A 100 -8.18 4.17 -17.18
CA GLN A 100 -7.51 5.45 -17.43
C GLN A 100 -5.99 5.33 -17.64
N GLN A 101 -5.43 4.12 -17.51
CA GLN A 101 -3.98 3.86 -17.62
C GLN A 101 -3.15 4.69 -16.63
N VAL A 102 -3.69 4.92 -15.44
CA VAL A 102 -3.03 5.68 -14.37
C VAL A 102 -2.22 4.73 -13.49
N PRO A 103 -0.94 5.02 -13.23
CA PRO A 103 -0.10 4.13 -12.43
C PRO A 103 -0.41 4.25 -10.94
N LEU A 104 -1.08 3.22 -10.39
CA LEU A 104 -1.26 3.01 -8.95
C LEU A 104 -0.46 1.78 -8.50
N VAL A 105 0.15 1.89 -7.33
CA VAL A 105 0.81 0.77 -6.65
C VAL A 105 -0.01 0.41 -5.42
N ILE A 106 -0.58 -0.78 -5.40
CA ILE A 106 -1.35 -1.27 -4.27
C ILE A 106 -0.46 -2.15 -3.39
N ILE A 107 -0.42 -1.82 -2.12
CA ILE A 107 0.35 -2.53 -1.10
C ILE A 107 -0.63 -2.98 -0.02
N SER A 108 -0.86 -4.28 0.07
CA SER A 108 -1.68 -4.85 1.15
C SER A 108 -0.83 -5.69 2.09
N ALA A 109 -1.13 -5.59 3.39
CA ALA A 109 -0.70 -6.63 4.31
C ALA A 109 -1.52 -7.90 4.08
N ASP A 110 -1.00 -9.04 4.53
CA ASP A 110 -1.74 -10.30 4.50
C ASP A 110 -1.56 -11.09 5.80
N ARG A 111 -2.38 -12.09 5.98
CA ARG A 111 -2.26 -13.07 7.05
C ARG A 111 -1.23 -14.13 6.67
N PRO A 112 -0.62 -14.83 7.66
CA PRO A 112 0.17 -16.01 7.37
C PRO A 112 -0.62 -17.01 6.54
N ALA A 113 0.00 -17.61 5.53
CA ALA A 113 -0.67 -18.53 4.61
C ALA A 113 -1.42 -19.68 5.33
N ALA A 114 -0.89 -20.15 6.46
CA ALA A 114 -1.54 -21.18 7.27
C ALA A 114 -2.88 -20.77 7.90
N TRP A 115 -3.19 -19.45 7.94
CA TRP A 115 -4.45 -18.95 8.50
C TRP A 115 -5.53 -18.71 7.46
N ILE A 116 -5.13 -18.67 6.19
CA ILE A 116 -6.05 -18.44 5.07
C ILE A 116 -6.93 -19.68 4.89
N GLY A 117 -8.25 -19.46 4.82
CA GLY A 117 -9.23 -20.55 4.69
C GLY A 117 -9.71 -21.15 6.02
N GLN A 118 -9.22 -20.65 7.16
CA GLN A 118 -9.66 -21.10 8.48
C GLN A 118 -10.80 -20.26 9.09
N MET A 119 -11.47 -19.46 8.28
CA MET A 119 -12.58 -18.58 8.70
C MET A 119 -12.18 -17.52 9.73
N ASP A 120 -10.91 -17.20 9.83
CA ASP A 120 -10.41 -16.11 10.67
C ASP A 120 -10.87 -14.74 10.14
N GLY A 121 -11.09 -13.79 11.06
CA GLY A 121 -11.46 -12.43 10.71
C GLY A 121 -10.40 -11.74 9.84
N GLN A 122 -10.82 -11.03 8.82
CA GLN A 122 -9.96 -10.32 7.85
C GLN A 122 -8.95 -11.22 7.13
N THR A 123 -9.28 -12.48 6.92
CA THR A 123 -8.53 -13.43 6.10
C THR A 123 -9.31 -13.72 4.83
N LEU A 124 -8.71 -13.40 3.70
CA LEU A 124 -9.25 -13.69 2.37
C LEU A 124 -8.11 -14.24 1.50
N PRO A 125 -8.41 -15.04 0.49
CA PRO A 125 -7.42 -15.36 -0.55
C PRO A 125 -7.16 -14.09 -1.39
N GLN A 126 -6.15 -13.32 -1.00
CA GLN A 126 -5.82 -12.03 -1.62
C GLN A 126 -5.10 -12.13 -2.97
N PRO A 127 -4.26 -13.16 -3.23
CA PRO A 127 -3.62 -13.30 -4.54
C PRO A 127 -4.65 -13.35 -5.67
N GLY A 128 -4.46 -12.51 -6.67
CA GLY A 128 -5.32 -12.45 -7.85
C GLY A 128 -6.67 -11.75 -7.65
N VAL A 129 -6.92 -11.12 -6.50
CA VAL A 129 -8.20 -10.46 -6.19
C VAL A 129 -8.63 -9.42 -7.24
N PHE A 130 -7.71 -8.73 -7.86
CA PHE A 130 -7.99 -7.73 -8.91
C PHE A 130 -8.07 -8.34 -10.33
N GLY A 131 -7.91 -9.64 -10.46
CA GLY A 131 -8.02 -10.32 -11.75
C GLY A 131 -7.07 -9.77 -12.81
N THR A 132 -7.64 -9.37 -13.95
CA THR A 132 -6.89 -8.81 -15.09
C THR A 132 -6.67 -7.29 -15.01
N LEU A 133 -7.19 -6.64 -13.97
CA LEU A 133 -7.09 -5.19 -13.78
C LEU A 133 -5.70 -4.73 -13.31
N VAL A 134 -4.80 -5.65 -13.02
CA VAL A 134 -3.42 -5.36 -12.62
C VAL A 134 -2.41 -6.09 -13.50
N LYS A 135 -1.26 -5.47 -13.74
CA LYS A 135 -0.19 -6.05 -14.56
C LYS A 135 0.60 -7.14 -13.84
N ASN A 136 0.83 -6.96 -12.54
CA ASN A 136 1.54 -7.91 -11.68
C ASN A 136 0.61 -8.35 -10.54
N ARG A 137 0.61 -9.64 -10.25
CA ARG A 137 -0.26 -10.28 -9.25
C ARG A 137 0.55 -10.88 -8.13
#